data_25514bd9a9c40a026a164e9e3c867228
#
_entry.id   25514bd9a9c40a026a164e9e3c867228
#
_cell.length_a   1.000
_cell.length_b   1.000
_cell.length_c   1.000
_cell.angle_alpha   90.00
_cell.angle_beta   90.00
_cell.angle_gamma   90.00
#
_symmetry.space_group_name_H-M   'P 1'
#
loop_
_entity.id
_entity.type
_entity.pdbx_description
1 polymer ?
#
loop_
_entity_poly.entity_id
_entity_poly.type
_entity_poly.pdbx_seq_one_letter_code
_entity_poly.pdbx_strand_id
1 'polypeptide(L)'
;MTPRYQKILFTVLFLASVLMTAVLVRLREHAHDQMLQGIPAQGTTAPAVAPPEQVTFMVADNGTSTLRAESLAFPLPMEPEARARALLNRLLAQYSSPQSQHPLPAETDPVEAVYLMAESDPAPGPTSDRNTSEPATVSGKNQIAIVDLTQNFAATHPSGLETETLTVLSICATLHANLPRVAEVRFLVAGQQQATLHGHADLTQTYLTAASAAASGAQP
;
A
#
# COMPACT_ATOMS: atom_id res chain seq x y z
N MET A 1 27.28 -40.93 -39.88
CA MET A 1 28.62 -40.52 -39.32
C MET A 1 28.58 -39.01 -39.13
N THR A 2 28.45 -38.53 -37.89
CA THR A 2 28.46 -37.07 -37.63
C THR A 2 29.90 -36.56 -37.81
N PRO A 3 30.17 -35.53 -38.60
CA PRO A 3 31.49 -34.99 -38.86
C PRO A 3 32.11 -34.50 -37.55
N ARG A 4 33.41 -34.75 -37.37
CA ARG A 4 34.15 -34.41 -36.10
C ARG A 4 33.96 -32.95 -35.66
N TYR A 5 33.77 -32.04 -36.58
CA TYR A 5 33.48 -30.63 -36.31
C TYR A 5 32.16 -30.40 -35.61
N GLN A 6 31.12 -31.18 -35.89
CA GLN A 6 29.81 -31.06 -35.20
C GLN A 6 29.94 -31.44 -33.71
N LYS A 7 30.68 -32.49 -33.40
CA LYS A 7 30.92 -32.91 -32.01
C LYS A 7 31.71 -31.84 -31.22
N ILE A 8 32.73 -31.26 -31.86
CA ILE A 8 33.52 -30.17 -31.25
C ILE A 8 32.61 -28.92 -31.01
N LEU A 9 31.81 -28.55 -32.01
CA LEU A 9 30.88 -27.40 -31.93
C LEU A 9 29.89 -27.61 -30.76
N PHE A 10 29.25 -28.78 -30.68
CA PHE A 10 28.32 -29.09 -29.58
C PHE A 10 28.98 -29.07 -28.21
N THR A 11 30.22 -29.59 -28.10
CA THR A 11 30.96 -29.57 -26.84
C THR A 11 31.30 -28.15 -26.40
N VAL A 12 31.74 -27.30 -27.32
CA VAL A 12 32.06 -25.90 -27.05
C VAL A 12 30.77 -25.11 -26.66
N LEU A 13 29.66 -25.35 -27.35
CA LEU A 13 28.38 -24.69 -27.05
C LEU A 13 27.86 -25.13 -25.67
N PHE A 14 27.99 -26.40 -25.34
CA PHE A 14 27.59 -26.94 -24.04
C PHE A 14 28.47 -26.37 -22.91
N LEU A 15 29.77 -26.31 -23.10
CA LEU A 15 30.68 -25.67 -22.14
C LEU A 15 30.40 -24.18 -21.93
N ALA A 16 30.09 -23.45 -23.03
CA ALA A 16 29.71 -22.05 -22.95
C ALA A 16 28.41 -21.85 -22.20
N SER A 17 27.41 -22.72 -22.41
CA SER A 17 26.12 -22.68 -21.67
C SER A 17 26.31 -22.93 -20.17
N VAL A 18 27.12 -23.92 -19.79
CA VAL A 18 27.41 -24.23 -18.40
C VAL A 18 28.18 -23.06 -17.73
N LEU A 19 29.15 -22.49 -18.44
CA LEU A 19 29.89 -21.32 -17.93
C LEU A 19 28.98 -20.11 -17.72
N MET A 20 28.09 -19.84 -18.67
CA MET A 20 27.13 -18.73 -18.59
C MET A 20 26.16 -18.92 -17.42
N THR A 21 25.68 -20.15 -17.21
CA THR A 21 24.81 -20.47 -16.06
C THR A 21 25.55 -20.28 -14.74
N ALA A 22 26.80 -20.72 -14.63
CA ALA A 22 27.61 -20.53 -13.43
C ALA A 22 27.88 -19.04 -13.13
N VAL A 23 28.14 -18.23 -14.17
CA VAL A 23 28.29 -16.77 -14.02
C VAL A 23 26.99 -16.10 -13.56
N LEU A 24 25.86 -16.50 -14.12
CA LEU A 24 24.54 -15.96 -13.70
C LEU A 24 24.19 -16.31 -12.26
N VAL A 25 24.49 -17.55 -11.83
CA VAL A 25 24.29 -17.95 -10.43
C VAL A 25 25.20 -17.15 -9.50
N ARG A 26 26.47 -16.98 -9.82
CA ARG A 26 27.39 -16.15 -9.03
C ARG A 26 27.01 -14.67 -8.99
N LEU A 27 26.52 -14.11 -10.12
CA LEU A 27 26.04 -12.74 -10.15
C LEU A 27 24.79 -12.57 -9.28
N ARG A 28 23.91 -13.58 -9.27
CA ARG A 28 22.71 -13.57 -8.42
C ARG A 28 23.07 -13.68 -6.92
N GLU A 29 24.04 -14.52 -6.57
CA GLU A 29 24.55 -14.61 -5.18
C GLU A 29 25.23 -13.32 -4.77
N HIS A 30 26.05 -12.72 -5.63
CA HIS A 30 26.71 -11.42 -5.33
C HIS A 30 25.71 -10.27 -5.23
N ALA A 31 24.65 -10.25 -6.05
CA ALA A 31 23.58 -9.25 -5.92
C ALA A 31 22.81 -9.42 -4.60
N HIS A 32 22.59 -10.66 -4.16
CA HIS A 32 21.96 -10.95 -2.88
C HIS A 32 22.85 -10.55 -1.69
N ASP A 33 24.15 -10.87 -1.77
CA ASP A 33 25.13 -10.49 -0.75
C ASP A 33 25.36 -8.97 -0.69
N GLN A 34 25.29 -8.27 -1.82
CA GLN A 34 25.38 -6.81 -1.87
C GLN A 34 24.14 -6.14 -1.28
N MET A 35 22.96 -6.71 -1.43
CA MET A 35 21.76 -6.24 -0.73
C MET A 35 21.84 -6.47 0.79
N LEU A 36 22.51 -7.53 1.22
CA LEU A 36 22.74 -7.81 2.64
C LEU A 36 23.95 -7.05 3.23
N GLN A 37 24.96 -6.72 2.41
CA GLN A 37 26.18 -6.00 2.82
C GLN A 37 26.11 -4.48 2.54
N GLY A 38 25.12 -4.01 1.81
CA GLY A 38 24.94 -2.60 1.46
C GLY A 38 24.44 -1.71 2.59
N ILE A 39 24.35 -2.21 3.82
CA ILE A 39 24.21 -1.39 5.01
C ILE A 39 25.62 -1.22 5.58
N PRO A 40 26.31 -0.08 5.38
CA PRO A 40 27.51 0.21 6.15
C PRO A 40 27.09 0.15 7.62
N ALA A 41 27.76 -0.70 8.38
CA ALA A 41 27.72 -0.69 9.84
C ALA A 41 28.32 0.64 10.32
N GLN A 42 27.62 1.74 10.09
CA GLN A 42 27.82 2.98 10.81
C GLN A 42 27.22 2.75 12.19
N GLY A 43 28.08 2.95 13.18
CA GLY A 43 27.92 2.66 14.58
C GLY A 43 26.48 2.72 15.07
N THR A 44 26.17 1.76 15.87
CA THR A 44 24.92 1.56 16.62
C THR A 44 24.50 2.84 17.34
N THR A 45 23.97 3.80 16.59
CA THR A 45 23.00 4.71 17.14
C THR A 45 21.75 3.85 17.27
N ALA A 46 21.28 3.63 18.48
CA ALA A 46 20.01 2.98 18.72
C ALA A 46 19.01 3.48 17.68
N PRO A 47 18.18 2.60 17.04
CA PRO A 47 17.20 3.07 16.09
C PRO A 47 16.47 4.21 16.78
N ALA A 48 16.53 5.41 16.22
CA ALA A 48 15.77 6.53 16.72
C ALA A 48 14.32 6.10 16.50
N VAL A 49 13.73 5.54 17.56
CA VAL A 49 12.29 5.28 17.60
C VAL A 49 11.71 6.65 17.37
N ALA A 50 11.05 6.84 16.24
CA ALA A 50 10.39 8.09 15.95
C ALA A 50 9.51 8.45 17.16
N PRO A 51 9.54 9.69 17.66
CA PRO A 51 8.72 10.06 18.80
C PRO A 51 7.26 9.70 18.47
N PRO A 52 6.51 9.15 19.46
CA PRO A 52 5.11 8.83 19.22
C PRO A 52 4.36 10.12 18.89
N GLU A 53 3.57 10.07 17.84
CA GLU A 53 2.71 11.17 17.41
C GLU A 53 1.24 10.78 17.54
N GLN A 54 0.35 11.76 17.68
CA GLN A 54 -1.08 11.52 17.74
C GLN A 54 -1.61 11.12 16.38
N VAL A 55 -2.18 9.92 16.32
CA VAL A 55 -2.75 9.32 15.12
C VAL A 55 -4.24 9.11 15.35
N THR A 56 -5.06 9.44 14.35
CA THR A 56 -6.50 9.22 14.41
C THR A 56 -6.88 8.01 13.55
N PHE A 57 -7.39 6.97 14.17
CA PHE A 57 -7.97 5.81 13.52
C PHE A 57 -9.47 5.96 13.38
N MET A 58 -10.01 5.72 12.21
CA MET A 58 -11.45 5.70 11.96
C MET A 58 -11.94 4.25 12.04
N VAL A 59 -12.28 3.85 13.26
CA VAL A 59 -12.58 2.45 13.60
C VAL A 59 -14.04 2.13 13.23
N ALA A 60 -14.23 1.03 12.52
CA ALA A 60 -15.55 0.52 12.14
C ALA A 60 -16.29 -0.13 13.30
N ASP A 61 -17.58 0.09 13.38
CA ASP A 61 -18.52 -0.48 14.36
C ASP A 61 -19.71 -1.11 13.60
N ASN A 62 -19.77 -2.44 13.58
CA ASN A 62 -20.86 -3.17 12.91
C ASN A 62 -22.20 -3.01 13.63
N GLY A 63 -22.19 -2.75 14.95
CA GLY A 63 -23.42 -2.60 15.71
C GLY A 63 -24.18 -1.32 15.40
N THR A 64 -23.45 -0.27 15.00
CA THR A 64 -24.01 1.04 14.63
C THR A 64 -23.90 1.35 13.16
N SER A 65 -23.22 0.51 12.37
CA SER A 65 -22.92 0.73 10.93
C SER A 65 -22.19 2.05 10.67
N THR A 66 -21.32 2.45 11.59
CA THR A 66 -20.61 3.74 11.53
C THR A 66 -19.10 3.60 11.75
N LEU A 67 -18.37 4.68 11.47
CA LEU A 67 -16.97 4.82 11.83
C LEU A 67 -16.84 5.73 13.06
N ARG A 68 -15.99 5.36 13.99
CA ARG A 68 -15.69 6.13 15.19
C ARG A 68 -14.21 6.56 15.18
N ALA A 69 -13.94 7.82 15.45
CA ALA A 69 -12.59 8.32 15.58
C ALA A 69 -11.97 7.89 16.94
N GLU A 70 -10.82 7.23 16.89
CA GLU A 70 -10.00 6.88 18.03
C GLU A 70 -8.61 7.46 17.87
N SER A 71 -8.13 8.25 18.83
CA SER A 71 -6.79 8.83 18.80
C SER A 71 -5.84 8.03 19.69
N LEU A 72 -4.70 7.66 19.15
CA LEU A 72 -3.67 6.90 19.81
C LEU A 72 -2.29 7.51 19.53
N ALA A 73 -1.43 7.57 20.54
CA ALA A 73 -0.03 7.90 20.32
C ALA A 73 0.71 6.68 19.76
N PHE A 74 1.23 6.81 18.54
CA PHE A 74 1.87 5.72 17.81
C PHE A 74 3.11 6.22 17.06
N PRO A 75 4.26 5.54 17.14
CA PRO A 75 5.44 5.89 16.37
C PRO A 75 5.25 5.48 14.92
N LEU A 76 5.43 6.43 14.00
CA LEU A 76 5.27 6.21 12.57
C LEU A 76 6.60 6.42 11.82
N PRO A 77 6.83 5.68 10.74
CA PRO A 77 7.92 5.95 9.81
C PRO A 77 7.84 7.38 9.25
N MET A 78 8.99 7.95 8.89
CA MET A 78 9.03 9.28 8.27
C MET A 78 8.68 9.24 6.78
N GLU A 79 8.93 8.13 6.14
CA GLU A 79 8.66 7.92 4.73
C GLU A 79 7.14 7.79 4.52
N PRO A 80 6.52 8.56 3.60
CA PRO A 80 5.06 8.67 3.49
C PRO A 80 4.33 7.35 3.17
N GLU A 81 4.88 6.52 2.29
CA GLU A 81 4.27 5.24 1.91
C GLU A 81 4.39 4.21 3.04
N ALA A 82 5.57 4.10 3.66
CA ALA A 82 5.76 3.26 4.83
C ALA A 82 4.90 3.72 6.01
N ARG A 83 4.71 5.03 6.18
CA ARG A 83 3.83 5.64 7.17
C ARG A 83 2.37 5.23 6.93
N ALA A 84 1.88 5.38 5.70
CA ALA A 84 0.53 4.96 5.33
C ALA A 84 0.31 3.46 5.58
N ARG A 85 1.27 2.62 5.18
CA ARG A 85 1.22 1.18 5.43
C ARG A 85 1.17 0.85 6.92
N ALA A 86 2.03 1.47 7.72
CA ALA A 86 2.07 1.24 9.17
C ALA A 86 0.76 1.66 9.85
N LEU A 87 0.16 2.79 9.43
CA LEU A 87 -1.15 3.23 9.89
C LEU A 87 -2.23 2.18 9.62
N LEU A 88 -2.32 1.70 8.38
CA LEU A 88 -3.35 0.75 7.98
C LEU A 88 -3.16 -0.61 8.65
N ASN A 89 -1.93 -1.13 8.72
CA ASN A 89 -1.66 -2.37 9.43
C ASN A 89 -2.02 -2.25 10.92
N ARG A 90 -1.77 -1.10 11.55
CA ARG A 90 -2.20 -0.85 12.92
C ARG A 90 -3.71 -0.79 13.09
N LEU A 91 -4.43 -0.15 12.15
CA LEU A 91 -5.89 -0.12 12.12
C LEU A 91 -6.47 -1.54 12.04
N LEU A 92 -6.03 -2.32 11.06
CA LEU A 92 -6.54 -3.68 10.81
C LEU A 92 -6.18 -4.64 11.96
N ALA A 93 -5.03 -4.46 12.60
CA ALA A 93 -4.67 -5.21 13.80
C ALA A 93 -5.61 -4.96 14.98
N GLN A 94 -6.25 -3.78 15.09
CA GLN A 94 -7.25 -3.53 16.13
C GLN A 94 -8.50 -4.40 15.94
N TYR A 95 -8.85 -4.71 14.69
CA TYR A 95 -10.01 -5.54 14.37
C TYR A 95 -9.83 -7.01 14.74
N SER A 96 -8.60 -7.47 14.90
CA SER A 96 -8.30 -8.83 15.39
C SER A 96 -8.46 -8.99 16.91
N SER A 97 -8.75 -7.91 17.62
CA SER A 97 -9.00 -7.96 19.07
C SER A 97 -10.34 -8.63 19.38
N PRO A 98 -10.43 -9.47 20.44
CA PRO A 98 -11.69 -10.07 20.88
C PRO A 98 -12.77 -9.06 21.27
N GLN A 99 -12.39 -7.83 21.61
CA GLN A 99 -13.29 -6.73 21.98
C GLN A 99 -13.70 -5.85 20.79
N SER A 100 -13.21 -6.15 19.60
CA SER A 100 -13.53 -5.37 18.41
C SER A 100 -15.01 -5.41 18.07
N GLN A 101 -15.59 -4.26 17.79
CA GLN A 101 -16.95 -4.15 17.24
C GLN A 101 -17.03 -4.49 15.75
N HIS A 102 -15.88 -4.65 15.12
CA HIS A 102 -15.70 -5.04 13.74
C HIS A 102 -14.66 -6.17 13.66
N PRO A 103 -15.03 -7.40 14.07
CA PRO A 103 -14.07 -8.50 14.22
C PRO A 103 -13.60 -9.00 12.84
N LEU A 104 -12.29 -8.97 12.61
CA LEU A 104 -11.64 -9.57 11.46
C LEU A 104 -10.67 -10.68 11.90
N PRO A 105 -10.40 -11.68 11.05
CA PRO A 105 -9.37 -12.67 11.31
C PRO A 105 -8.01 -12.02 11.56
N ALA A 106 -7.25 -12.58 12.50
CA ALA A 106 -5.92 -12.09 12.80
C ALA A 106 -4.97 -12.39 11.64
N GLU A 107 -4.33 -11.34 11.13
CA GLU A 107 -3.30 -11.45 10.12
C GLU A 107 -2.16 -10.49 10.42
N THR A 108 -0.93 -10.93 10.18
CA THR A 108 0.25 -10.08 10.29
C THR A 108 0.42 -9.31 8.97
N ASP A 109 0.45 -7.99 9.07
CA ASP A 109 0.65 -7.08 7.91
C ASP A 109 -0.31 -7.33 6.73
N PRO A 110 -1.64 -7.22 6.93
CA PRO A 110 -2.63 -7.42 5.88
C PRO A 110 -2.52 -6.41 4.72
N VAL A 111 -1.83 -5.29 4.92
CA VAL A 111 -1.48 -4.33 3.86
C VAL A 111 -0.04 -4.57 3.44
N GLU A 112 0.15 -5.06 2.23
CA GLU A 112 1.46 -5.38 1.66
C GLU A 112 2.22 -4.11 1.28
N ALA A 113 1.55 -3.18 0.60
CA ALA A 113 2.13 -1.91 0.17
C ALA A 113 1.08 -0.79 0.10
N VAL A 114 1.54 0.45 0.19
CA VAL A 114 0.76 1.64 -0.16
C VAL A 114 1.61 2.51 -1.05
N TYR A 115 1.08 2.89 -2.21
CA TYR A 115 1.73 3.79 -3.15
C TYR A 115 1.00 5.13 -3.15
N LEU A 116 1.75 6.23 -3.05
CA LEU A 116 1.21 7.58 -3.06
C LEU A 116 1.58 8.26 -4.37
N MET A 117 0.59 8.50 -5.22
CA MET A 117 0.78 9.13 -6.51
C MET A 117 0.19 10.55 -6.50
N ALA A 118 0.93 11.52 -7.02
CA ALA A 118 0.37 12.84 -7.23
C ALA A 118 -0.71 12.78 -8.31
N GLU A 119 -1.86 13.40 -8.07
CA GLU A 119 -2.87 13.59 -9.10
C GLU A 119 -2.26 14.39 -10.26
N SER A 120 -2.31 13.82 -11.47
CA SER A 120 -1.87 14.51 -12.66
C SER A 120 -2.91 15.57 -13.02
N ASP A 121 -2.50 16.84 -13.13
CA ASP A 121 -3.37 17.85 -13.72
C ASP A 121 -3.82 17.35 -15.11
N PRO A 122 -5.11 17.45 -15.44
CA PRO A 122 -5.54 17.20 -16.81
C PRO A 122 -4.72 18.12 -17.73
N ALA A 123 -4.14 17.53 -18.78
CA ALA A 123 -3.33 18.29 -19.73
C ALA A 123 -4.09 19.57 -20.13
N PRO A 124 -3.46 20.76 -20.08
CA PRO A 124 -4.16 22.00 -20.43
C PRO A 124 -4.70 21.86 -21.84
N GLY A 125 -6.04 21.91 -21.95
CA GLY A 125 -6.70 21.96 -23.25
C GLY A 125 -6.16 23.14 -24.07
N PRO A 126 -6.26 23.13 -25.42
CA PRO A 126 -5.63 24.09 -26.29
C PRO A 126 -6.17 25.54 -26.21
N THR A 127 -6.97 25.88 -25.22
CA THR A 127 -7.55 27.21 -25.02
C THR A 127 -7.52 27.60 -23.56
N SER A 128 -6.37 28.10 -23.11
CA SER A 128 -6.31 28.93 -21.91
C SER A 128 -5.45 30.16 -22.23
N ASP A 129 -6.12 31.31 -22.35
CA ASP A 129 -5.49 32.62 -22.50
C ASP A 129 -4.53 32.86 -21.32
N ARG A 130 -3.21 32.93 -21.67
CA ARG A 130 -2.12 33.20 -20.74
C ARG A 130 -2.09 34.67 -20.36
N ASN A 131 -3.05 35.17 -19.60
CA ASN A 131 -2.96 36.55 -19.08
C ASN A 131 -3.64 36.72 -17.71
N THR A 132 -3.48 35.78 -16.80
CA THR A 132 -3.72 36.07 -15.38
C THR A 132 -2.54 35.52 -14.60
N SER A 133 -1.59 36.42 -14.28
CA SER A 133 -0.49 36.14 -13.35
C SER A 133 -1.07 36.14 -11.92
N GLU A 134 -1.84 35.14 -11.59
CA GLU A 134 -2.08 34.85 -10.19
C GLU A 134 -0.85 34.09 -9.67
N PRO A 135 -0.29 34.49 -8.50
CA PRO A 135 0.76 33.73 -7.86
C PRO A 135 0.19 32.33 -7.63
N ALA A 136 0.82 31.32 -8.26
CA ALA A 136 0.53 29.93 -7.99
C ALA A 136 0.70 29.71 -6.49
N THR A 137 -0.41 29.78 -5.76
CA THR A 137 -0.49 29.16 -4.44
C THR A 137 -0.06 27.73 -4.68
N VAL A 138 1.03 27.31 -4.03
CA VAL A 138 1.49 25.93 -3.98
C VAL A 138 0.43 25.19 -3.14
N SER A 139 -0.76 25.04 -3.74
CA SER A 139 -1.79 24.14 -3.26
C SER A 139 -1.19 22.76 -3.46
N GLY A 140 -0.80 22.11 -2.37
CA GLY A 140 -0.19 20.79 -2.44
C GLY A 140 -1.12 19.91 -3.25
N LYS A 141 -0.64 19.41 -4.41
CA LYS A 141 -1.43 18.56 -5.30
C LYS A 141 -2.05 17.43 -4.50
N ASN A 142 -3.31 17.14 -4.76
CA ASN A 142 -3.99 15.98 -4.24
C ASN A 142 -3.20 14.71 -4.58
N GLN A 143 -3.32 13.71 -3.75
CA GLN A 143 -2.67 12.43 -3.95
C GLN A 143 -3.73 11.32 -4.05
N ILE A 144 -3.42 10.33 -4.86
CA ILE A 144 -4.15 9.06 -4.93
C ILE A 144 -3.33 8.05 -4.16
N ALA A 145 -3.94 7.38 -3.19
CA ALA A 145 -3.34 6.24 -2.52
C ALA A 145 -3.79 4.95 -3.20
N ILE A 146 -2.85 4.10 -3.57
CA ILE A 146 -3.12 2.73 -4.01
C ILE A 146 -2.74 1.80 -2.87
N VAL A 147 -3.74 1.16 -2.28
CA VAL A 147 -3.58 0.23 -1.14
C VAL A 147 -3.58 -1.18 -1.67
N ASP A 148 -2.47 -1.89 -1.52
CA ASP A 148 -2.32 -3.28 -1.91
C ASP A 148 -2.52 -4.18 -0.68
N LEU A 149 -3.59 -4.96 -0.72
CA LEU A 149 -3.96 -5.90 0.33
C LEU A 149 -3.39 -7.29 0.03
N THR A 150 -3.07 -8.05 1.05
CA THR A 150 -2.65 -9.44 0.86
C THR A 150 -3.80 -10.29 0.31
N GLN A 151 -3.46 -11.32 -0.46
CA GLN A 151 -4.45 -12.30 -0.94
C GLN A 151 -5.14 -13.01 0.22
N ASN A 152 -4.40 -13.28 1.31
CA ASN A 152 -4.94 -13.95 2.48
C ASN A 152 -5.99 -13.10 3.19
N PHE A 153 -5.74 -11.79 3.35
CA PHE A 153 -6.71 -10.86 3.94
C PHE A 153 -8.02 -10.86 3.15
N ALA A 154 -7.95 -10.73 1.83
CA ALA A 154 -9.13 -10.76 0.98
C ALA A 154 -9.88 -12.11 1.05
N ALA A 155 -9.15 -13.23 1.07
CA ALA A 155 -9.75 -14.57 1.09
C ALA A 155 -10.36 -14.97 2.44
N THR A 156 -9.86 -14.41 3.55
CA THR A 156 -10.34 -14.73 4.91
C THR A 156 -11.26 -13.68 5.49
N HIS A 157 -11.45 -12.54 4.80
CA HIS A 157 -12.33 -11.47 5.26
C HIS A 157 -13.77 -12.01 5.43
N PRO A 158 -14.49 -11.64 6.51
CA PRO A 158 -15.88 -12.00 6.66
C PRO A 158 -16.73 -11.44 5.52
N SER A 159 -17.46 -12.33 4.83
CA SER A 159 -18.35 -11.91 3.74
C SER A 159 -19.57 -11.17 4.29
N GLY A 160 -19.90 -10.05 3.65
CA GLY A 160 -21.07 -9.26 3.97
C GLY A 160 -20.95 -7.82 3.48
N LEU A 161 -22.01 -7.32 2.85
CA LEU A 161 -22.01 -5.97 2.26
C LEU A 161 -21.56 -4.91 3.27
N GLU A 162 -22.13 -4.93 4.45
CA GLU A 162 -21.85 -3.95 5.51
C GLU A 162 -20.42 -4.08 6.03
N THR A 163 -20.01 -5.30 6.39
CA THR A 163 -18.67 -5.55 6.95
C THR A 163 -17.58 -5.17 5.97
N GLU A 164 -17.67 -5.61 4.72
CA GLU A 164 -16.69 -5.28 3.70
C GLU A 164 -16.66 -3.76 3.42
N THR A 165 -17.84 -3.13 3.33
CA THR A 165 -17.95 -1.68 3.08
C THR A 165 -17.34 -0.89 4.24
N LEU A 166 -17.62 -1.25 5.48
CA LEU A 166 -17.05 -0.58 6.67
C LEU A 166 -15.52 -0.74 6.73
N THR A 167 -14.98 -1.90 6.36
CA THR A 167 -13.53 -2.08 6.25
C THR A 167 -12.92 -1.11 5.26
N VAL A 168 -13.47 -1.03 4.04
CA VAL A 168 -12.98 -0.15 2.98
C VAL A 168 -13.09 1.32 3.41
N LEU A 169 -14.24 1.74 3.96
CA LEU A 169 -14.45 3.11 4.43
C LEU A 169 -13.53 3.47 5.59
N SER A 170 -13.28 2.56 6.53
CA SER A 170 -12.36 2.81 7.65
C SER A 170 -10.92 3.04 7.19
N ILE A 171 -10.46 2.28 6.18
CA ILE A 171 -9.16 2.48 5.53
C ILE A 171 -9.10 3.88 4.89
N CYS A 172 -10.08 4.23 4.06
CA CYS A 172 -10.14 5.53 3.38
C CYS A 172 -10.16 6.69 4.37
N ALA A 173 -11.02 6.63 5.39
CA ALA A 173 -11.18 7.69 6.37
C ALA A 173 -9.94 7.82 7.28
N THR A 174 -9.28 6.70 7.64
CA THR A 174 -8.03 6.74 8.42
C THR A 174 -6.89 7.37 7.62
N LEU A 175 -6.76 7.04 6.33
CA LEU A 175 -5.78 7.69 5.47
C LEU A 175 -6.03 9.20 5.40
N HIS A 176 -7.27 9.63 5.18
CA HIS A 176 -7.63 11.05 5.12
C HIS A 176 -7.32 11.80 6.42
N ALA A 177 -7.64 11.20 7.57
CA ALA A 177 -7.44 11.82 8.87
C ALA A 177 -5.95 12.09 9.18
N ASN A 178 -5.04 11.27 8.64
CA ASN A 178 -3.60 11.35 8.93
C ASN A 178 -2.77 11.84 7.74
N LEU A 179 -3.29 11.73 6.54
CA LEU A 179 -2.66 12.13 5.28
C LEU A 179 -3.66 12.99 4.48
N PRO A 180 -3.87 14.25 4.86
CA PRO A 180 -4.95 15.08 4.28
C PRO A 180 -4.78 15.40 2.79
N ARG A 181 -3.60 15.15 2.22
CA ARG A 181 -3.38 15.25 0.77
C ARG A 181 -3.97 14.07 -0.01
N VAL A 182 -4.21 12.94 0.65
CA VAL A 182 -4.83 11.77 0.02
C VAL A 182 -6.31 12.09 -0.19
N ALA A 183 -6.70 12.38 -1.41
CA ALA A 183 -8.07 12.68 -1.81
C ALA A 183 -8.82 11.44 -2.31
N GLU A 184 -8.10 10.49 -2.89
CA GLU A 184 -8.65 9.28 -3.49
C GLU A 184 -7.88 8.05 -3.02
N VAL A 185 -8.60 6.93 -2.93
CA VAL A 185 -8.03 5.61 -2.62
C VAL A 185 -8.51 4.59 -3.65
N ARG A 186 -7.58 3.78 -4.11
CA ARG A 186 -7.81 2.59 -4.94
C ARG A 186 -7.25 1.37 -4.26
N PHE A 187 -7.82 0.21 -4.55
CA PHE A 187 -7.41 -1.03 -3.93
C PHE A 187 -6.87 -2.03 -4.96
N LEU A 188 -5.85 -2.75 -4.54
CA LEU A 188 -5.33 -3.94 -5.19
C LEU A 188 -5.35 -5.09 -4.19
N VAL A 189 -5.28 -6.31 -4.69
CA VAL A 189 -5.09 -7.54 -3.90
C VAL A 189 -3.96 -8.32 -4.54
N ALA A 190 -2.87 -8.51 -3.80
CA ALA A 190 -1.64 -9.14 -4.28
C ALA A 190 -1.13 -8.53 -5.61
N GLY A 191 -1.12 -7.19 -5.69
CA GLY A 191 -0.70 -6.42 -6.85
C GLY A 191 -1.67 -6.45 -8.04
N GLN A 192 -2.87 -7.04 -7.91
CA GLN A 192 -3.83 -7.19 -8.98
C GLN A 192 -5.15 -6.48 -8.65
N GLN A 193 -5.82 -5.96 -9.69
CA GLN A 193 -7.17 -5.44 -9.53
C GLN A 193 -8.14 -6.60 -9.31
N GLN A 194 -8.88 -6.57 -8.20
CA GLN A 194 -9.92 -7.53 -7.87
C GLN A 194 -11.29 -6.85 -7.91
N ALA A 195 -12.34 -7.57 -8.31
CA ALA A 195 -13.67 -7.00 -8.44
C ALA A 195 -14.28 -6.58 -7.10
N THR A 196 -14.15 -7.42 -6.07
CA THR A 196 -14.70 -7.19 -4.74
C THR A 196 -13.71 -7.63 -3.66
N LEU A 197 -13.86 -7.15 -2.44
CA LEU A 197 -13.01 -7.57 -1.32
C LEU A 197 -13.23 -9.07 -1.01
N HIS A 198 -14.45 -9.43 -0.65
CA HIS A 198 -14.86 -10.82 -0.42
C HIS A 198 -16.28 -11.09 -0.91
N GLY A 199 -16.67 -10.48 -2.04
CA GLY A 199 -17.93 -10.73 -2.73
C GLY A 199 -18.89 -9.55 -2.80
N HIS A 200 -18.71 -8.47 -2.01
CA HIS A 200 -19.67 -7.37 -1.93
C HIS A 200 -19.05 -5.98 -2.17
N ALA A 201 -18.03 -5.58 -1.41
CA ALA A 201 -17.44 -4.25 -1.58
C ALA A 201 -16.66 -4.18 -2.90
N ASP A 202 -17.07 -3.28 -3.79
CA ASP A 202 -16.46 -3.09 -5.12
C ASP A 202 -15.09 -2.42 -5.01
N LEU A 203 -14.03 -3.18 -5.30
CA LEU A 203 -12.65 -2.66 -5.29
C LEU A 203 -12.19 -2.06 -6.63
N THR A 204 -13.04 -2.10 -7.67
CA THR A 204 -12.69 -1.54 -8.99
C THR A 204 -12.87 -0.03 -9.06
N GLN A 205 -13.68 0.53 -8.15
CA GLN A 205 -13.95 1.95 -8.08
C GLN A 205 -12.85 2.73 -7.33
N THR A 206 -12.84 4.03 -7.54
CA THR A 206 -12.03 4.96 -6.76
C THR A 206 -12.88 5.51 -5.60
N TYR A 207 -12.36 5.42 -4.40
CA TYR A 207 -13.02 5.93 -3.20
C TYR A 207 -12.54 7.34 -2.89
N LEU A 208 -13.48 8.27 -2.73
CA LEU A 208 -13.17 9.64 -2.30
C LEU A 208 -13.05 9.67 -0.77
N THR A 209 -11.89 10.05 -0.26
CA THR A 209 -11.63 10.05 1.19
C THR A 209 -12.50 11.04 1.96
N ALA A 210 -12.76 12.22 1.40
CA ALA A 210 -13.65 13.22 2.01
C ALA A 210 -15.10 12.73 2.14
N ALA A 211 -15.60 11.98 1.16
CA ALA A 211 -16.92 11.37 1.21
C ALA A 211 -17.00 10.26 2.27
N SER A 212 -15.94 9.46 2.40
CA SER A 212 -15.83 8.42 3.42
C SER A 212 -15.81 9.01 4.83
N ALA A 213 -15.08 10.11 5.03
CA ALA A 213 -15.05 10.84 6.30
C ALA A 213 -16.42 11.48 6.64
N ALA A 214 -17.13 12.00 5.64
CA ALA A 214 -18.47 12.59 5.81
C ALA A 214 -19.51 11.55 6.25
N ALA A 215 -19.42 10.32 5.76
CA ALA A 215 -20.29 9.21 6.18
C ALA A 215 -20.13 8.87 7.67
N SER A 216 -18.94 9.14 8.24
CA SER A 216 -18.66 8.96 9.68
C SER A 216 -19.23 10.09 10.56
N GLY A 217 -19.38 11.29 10.03
CA GLY A 217 -19.80 12.49 10.77
C GLY A 217 -21.29 12.81 10.74
N ALA A 218 -22.08 12.08 9.95
CA ALA A 218 -23.50 12.34 9.80
C ALA A 218 -24.34 11.56 10.82
N GLN A 219 -24.25 11.96 12.10
CA GLN A 219 -25.31 11.70 13.06
C GLN A 219 -25.82 13.02 13.63
N PRO A 220 -27.19 13.19 13.66
CA PRO A 220 -27.83 14.35 14.26
C PRO A 220 -27.67 14.38 15.78
#